data_4fcc148b04e552cf6fbee955135338f8
#
_entry.id   4fcc148b04e552cf6fbee955135338f8
#
_cell.length_a   1.000
_cell.length_b   1.000
_cell.length_c   1.000
_cell.angle_alpha   90.00
_cell.angle_beta   90.00
_cell.angle_gamma   90.00
#
_symmetry.space_group_name_H-M   'P 1'
#
loop_
_entity.id
_entity.type
_entity.pdbx_description
1 polymer ?
#
loop_
_entity_poly.entity_id
_entity_poly.type
_entity_poly.pdbx_seq_one_letter_code
_entity_poly.pdbx_strand_id
1 'polypeptide(L)'
;MSVPPIQSGYPVAGTVVDDELGDPLPRKSEIKEFSEDSGPEDAYAGYGENPFADEAVAEHWRQVYQESQYECRHVFDPTLTWSEEEEKAIIRKLDWRVCLWACVMFFGLQVDRGNLVQAVSDNMLDDLGLNTNDYNYGNTVFLISFLFAELPSQLLSKKIGPDRWIPTQICLWSIVASSQFFISGNGSFLLTRALLGVLEGGFIPDLVLWLSYFYTSRELPIRLSYFWTTLSVTTILTSLLAFALLHMRGVLGYAGWRWLFLIEGLITLLVGIASFFLMPASAVQTKTWFRPNGWFSDREVAIVVNRVLRDDPSKGDMHNRQALTPRRLWQTLKDYDLWPLYILGLIIFIPQSPPTKYLTLIVKSLGFSTFNTNLLTIPSSVFHIITLLAITRLSEYFNERTLVAMIQAVWTLPCVIALEWWPGMIDNKWGTFALVTVLLSYPYCHAILVAWTSKNSNNVGTRSVSAALYNMSVQLGNIIANFIYRDDDKPYYRRGNRNLFIINLLAIVLFLLTKAYYIWRNKQKERVWNALSKEEQDHYIKNTRLQGSRRLDFRFAH
;
A
#
# COMPACT_ATOMS: atom_id res chain seq x y z
N MET A 1 34.43 -42.34 -24.63
CA MET A 1 33.04 -42.58 -24.25
C MET A 1 32.30 -41.23 -24.42
N SER A 2 31.56 -41.15 -25.49
CA SER A 2 30.89 -39.96 -25.98
C SER A 2 29.50 -39.86 -25.33
N VAL A 3 29.19 -38.67 -24.80
CA VAL A 3 27.87 -38.29 -24.30
C VAL A 3 27.08 -37.74 -25.49
N PRO A 4 25.83 -38.16 -25.73
CA PRO A 4 25.02 -37.63 -26.82
C PRO A 4 24.41 -36.27 -26.49
N PRO A 5 24.13 -35.41 -27.50
CA PRO A 5 23.59 -34.04 -27.31
C PRO A 5 22.07 -34.05 -27.09
N ILE A 6 21.64 -33.18 -26.18
CA ILE A 6 20.21 -32.89 -25.92
C ILE A 6 19.66 -32.06 -27.09
N GLN A 7 18.71 -32.63 -27.79
CA GLN A 7 17.92 -31.93 -28.84
C GLN A 7 16.93 -30.95 -28.22
N SER A 8 17.14 -29.67 -28.46
CA SER A 8 16.15 -28.61 -28.28
C SER A 8 15.19 -28.60 -29.49
N GLY A 9 14.02 -29.17 -29.35
CA GLY A 9 12.98 -29.11 -30.37
C GLY A 9 11.88 -28.13 -29.97
N TYR A 10 11.88 -26.93 -30.55
CA TYR A 10 10.67 -26.09 -30.65
C TYR A 10 9.98 -26.44 -31.98
N PRO A 11 8.67 -26.75 -32.02
CA PRO A 11 7.96 -26.88 -33.27
C PRO A 11 7.64 -25.50 -33.84
N VAL A 12 8.06 -25.34 -35.09
CA VAL A 12 7.67 -24.29 -36.03
C VAL A 12 6.23 -24.50 -36.45
N ALA A 13 5.53 -23.39 -36.68
CA ALA A 13 4.16 -23.34 -37.18
C ALA A 13 3.95 -24.21 -38.44
N GLY A 14 2.88 -24.98 -38.43
CA GLY A 14 2.43 -25.70 -39.62
C GLY A 14 1.03 -26.24 -39.44
N THR A 15 0.13 -25.76 -40.29
CA THR A 15 -1.09 -26.37 -40.82
C THR A 15 -2.22 -26.73 -39.85
N VAL A 16 -3.33 -26.06 -40.10
CA VAL A 16 -4.71 -26.36 -39.76
C VAL A 16 -5.03 -27.83 -40.08
N VAL A 17 -5.53 -28.54 -39.07
CA VAL A 17 -6.36 -29.73 -39.28
C VAL A 17 -7.62 -29.51 -38.44
N ASP A 18 -8.76 -29.43 -39.15
CA ASP A 18 -10.09 -29.57 -38.57
C ASP A 18 -10.20 -30.95 -37.96
N ASP A 19 -10.72 -31.02 -36.71
CA ASP A 19 -11.59 -32.12 -36.32
C ASP A 19 -12.32 -31.84 -34.99
N GLU A 20 -13.64 -31.94 -35.10
CA GLU A 20 -14.69 -32.41 -34.20
C GLU A 20 -14.93 -31.72 -32.82
N LEU A 21 -15.99 -30.96 -32.82
CA LEU A 21 -17.14 -30.85 -31.88
C LEU A 21 -16.96 -31.54 -30.52
N GLY A 22 -16.60 -30.76 -29.55
CA GLY A 22 -16.91 -30.98 -28.15
C GLY A 22 -18.00 -30.00 -27.69
N ASP A 23 -18.84 -30.41 -26.76
CA ASP A 23 -20.08 -29.79 -26.30
C ASP A 23 -20.07 -28.29 -26.08
N PRO A 24 -21.18 -27.58 -26.35
CA PRO A 24 -21.22 -26.12 -26.20
C PRO A 24 -21.23 -25.70 -24.73
N LEU A 25 -20.32 -24.80 -24.39
CA LEU A 25 -20.32 -24.08 -23.11
C LEU A 25 -21.67 -23.39 -22.88
N PRO A 26 -22.14 -23.28 -21.62
CA PRO A 26 -23.45 -22.74 -21.30
C PRO A 26 -23.61 -21.31 -21.80
N ARG A 27 -24.78 -21.00 -22.35
CA ARG A 27 -25.14 -19.71 -22.92
C ARG A 27 -25.20 -18.63 -21.86
N LYS A 28 -24.81 -17.42 -22.22
CA LYS A 28 -24.83 -16.16 -21.45
C LYS A 28 -26.16 -15.80 -20.77
N SER A 29 -27.25 -16.55 -21.02
CA SER A 29 -28.57 -16.35 -20.40
C SER A 29 -28.72 -16.94 -19.00
N GLU A 30 -27.70 -17.63 -18.47
CA GLU A 30 -27.72 -18.20 -17.10
C GLU A 30 -26.81 -17.47 -16.12
N ILE A 31 -26.13 -16.41 -16.56
CA ILE A 31 -25.48 -15.48 -15.63
C ILE A 31 -26.57 -14.56 -15.09
N LYS A 32 -27.14 -14.90 -13.94
CA LYS A 32 -28.03 -14.01 -13.19
C LYS A 32 -27.33 -12.67 -13.04
N GLU A 33 -27.93 -11.61 -13.56
CA GLU A 33 -27.62 -10.24 -13.17
C GLU A 33 -27.70 -10.17 -11.66
N PHE A 34 -26.57 -9.86 -11.01
CA PHE A 34 -26.56 -9.55 -9.59
C PHE A 34 -27.36 -8.26 -9.42
N SER A 35 -28.51 -8.36 -8.78
CA SER A 35 -29.32 -7.22 -8.38
C SER A 35 -28.51 -6.36 -7.39
N GLU A 36 -28.54 -5.06 -7.57
CA GLU A 36 -27.84 -4.02 -6.80
C GLU A 36 -28.33 -3.84 -5.35
N ASP A 37 -29.00 -4.83 -4.76
CA ASP A 37 -29.62 -4.72 -3.44
C ASP A 37 -29.12 -5.81 -2.48
N SER A 38 -27.78 -5.95 -2.38
CA SER A 38 -27.16 -6.82 -1.37
C SER A 38 -26.60 -5.97 -0.22
N GLY A 39 -27.34 -5.97 0.88
CA GLY A 39 -26.90 -5.43 2.16
C GLY A 39 -25.67 -6.20 2.73
N PRO A 40 -25.10 -5.77 3.87
CA PRO A 40 -23.91 -6.38 4.46
C PRO A 40 -24.03 -7.88 4.76
N GLU A 41 -25.22 -8.45 4.76
CA GLU A 41 -25.48 -9.89 5.00
C GLU A 41 -25.16 -10.75 3.77
N ASP A 42 -25.26 -10.22 2.55
CA ASP A 42 -24.97 -10.97 1.32
C ASP A 42 -23.47 -11.14 1.02
N ALA A 43 -22.61 -10.44 1.76
CA ALA A 43 -21.15 -10.60 1.66
C ALA A 43 -20.68 -12.00 2.10
N TYR A 44 -21.56 -12.79 2.70
CA TYR A 44 -21.31 -14.16 3.16
C TYR A 44 -22.00 -15.24 2.31
N ALA A 45 -22.72 -14.86 1.25
CA ALA A 45 -23.32 -15.82 0.34
C ALA A 45 -22.24 -16.58 -0.43
N GLY A 46 -22.00 -17.76 0.00
CA GLY A 46 -21.21 -18.89 -0.49
C GLY A 46 -20.07 -18.60 -1.49
N TYR A 47 -18.91 -19.15 -1.17
CA TYR A 47 -17.88 -19.43 -2.18
C TYR A 47 -18.56 -20.00 -3.42
N GLY A 48 -18.19 -19.49 -4.61
CA GLY A 48 -18.56 -20.13 -5.87
C GLY A 48 -18.27 -21.64 -5.83
N GLU A 49 -18.69 -22.39 -6.82
CA GLU A 49 -18.47 -23.84 -6.92
C GLU A 49 -17.05 -24.20 -6.46
N ASN A 50 -16.95 -25.22 -5.59
CA ASN A 50 -15.66 -25.66 -5.05
C ASN A 50 -14.72 -26.02 -6.24
N PRO A 51 -13.60 -25.32 -6.46
CA PRO A 51 -12.73 -25.57 -7.60
C PRO A 51 -12.09 -26.96 -7.56
N PHE A 52 -12.16 -27.65 -6.42
CA PHE A 52 -11.67 -29.01 -6.21
C PHE A 52 -12.78 -30.07 -6.23
N ALA A 53 -13.97 -29.73 -6.72
CA ALA A 53 -15.05 -30.70 -6.89
C ALA A 53 -14.72 -31.76 -7.95
N ASP A 54 -13.90 -31.40 -8.94
CA ASP A 54 -13.32 -32.34 -9.89
C ASP A 54 -12.07 -33.00 -9.27
N GLU A 55 -12.07 -34.32 -9.20
CA GLU A 55 -10.99 -35.11 -8.62
C GLU A 55 -9.66 -34.94 -9.37
N ALA A 56 -9.71 -34.76 -10.71
CA ALA A 56 -8.52 -34.51 -11.50
C ALA A 56 -7.89 -33.16 -11.19
N VAL A 57 -8.70 -32.14 -10.95
CA VAL A 57 -8.23 -30.80 -10.51
C VAL A 57 -7.67 -30.86 -9.10
N ALA A 58 -8.35 -31.56 -8.20
CA ALA A 58 -7.89 -31.73 -6.81
C ALA A 58 -6.53 -32.46 -6.76
N GLU A 59 -6.35 -33.52 -7.56
CA GLU A 59 -5.09 -34.28 -7.62
C GLU A 59 -3.95 -33.45 -8.23
N HIS A 60 -4.25 -32.70 -9.31
CA HIS A 60 -3.27 -31.77 -9.89
C HIS A 60 -2.75 -30.79 -8.82
N TRP A 61 -3.63 -30.14 -8.06
CA TRP A 61 -3.21 -29.20 -7.03
C TRP A 61 -2.51 -29.89 -5.85
N ARG A 62 -2.91 -31.10 -5.50
CA ARG A 62 -2.18 -31.90 -4.49
C ARG A 62 -0.75 -32.14 -4.89
N GLN A 63 -0.49 -32.49 -6.16
CA GLN A 63 0.86 -32.63 -6.71
C GLN A 63 1.64 -31.31 -6.67
N VAL A 64 1.03 -30.20 -7.12
CA VAL A 64 1.64 -28.86 -7.06
C VAL A 64 2.04 -28.49 -5.62
N TYR A 65 1.18 -28.76 -4.64
CA TYR A 65 1.46 -28.47 -3.22
C TYR A 65 2.57 -29.38 -2.65
N GLN A 66 2.70 -30.60 -3.14
CA GLN A 66 3.80 -31.50 -2.78
C GLN A 66 5.14 -31.03 -3.38
N GLU A 67 5.16 -30.70 -4.66
CA GLU A 67 6.36 -30.22 -5.36
C GLU A 67 6.84 -28.88 -4.81
N SER A 68 5.96 -27.97 -4.51
CA SER A 68 6.26 -26.66 -3.90
C SER A 68 6.58 -26.73 -2.41
N GLN A 69 6.48 -27.92 -1.79
CA GLN A 69 6.65 -28.12 -0.35
C GLN A 69 5.79 -27.16 0.50
N TYR A 70 4.55 -26.92 0.07
CA TYR A 70 3.64 -26.03 0.80
C TYR A 70 3.46 -26.51 2.25
N GLU A 71 3.62 -25.59 3.21
CA GLU A 71 3.66 -25.92 4.64
C GLU A 71 2.37 -26.56 5.13
N CYS A 72 1.22 -26.14 4.54
CA CYS A 72 -0.11 -26.63 4.93
C CYS A 72 -0.61 -27.80 4.07
N ARG A 73 0.22 -28.40 3.17
CA ARG A 73 -0.20 -29.47 2.23
C ARG A 73 -0.85 -30.69 2.92
N HIS A 74 -0.41 -31.01 4.14
CA HIS A 74 -0.94 -32.14 4.89
C HIS A 74 -2.37 -31.94 5.44
N VAL A 75 -2.87 -30.70 5.38
CA VAL A 75 -4.20 -30.33 5.86
C VAL A 75 -5.14 -30.06 4.67
N PHE A 76 -4.63 -30.14 3.44
CA PHE A 76 -5.44 -29.95 2.24
C PHE A 76 -6.45 -31.08 2.08
N ASP A 77 -7.74 -30.75 2.15
CA ASP A 77 -8.87 -31.67 1.98
C ASP A 77 -9.91 -31.04 1.03
N PRO A 78 -9.99 -31.53 -0.21
CA PRO A 78 -10.97 -31.05 -1.21
C PRO A 78 -12.43 -31.25 -0.77
N THR A 79 -12.68 -32.25 0.08
CA THR A 79 -14.03 -32.67 0.48
C THR A 79 -14.52 -32.03 1.78
N LEU A 80 -13.64 -31.34 2.51
CA LEU A 80 -13.97 -30.73 3.80
C LEU A 80 -15.16 -29.76 3.66
N THR A 81 -16.15 -29.92 4.53
CA THR A 81 -17.30 -29.02 4.65
C THR A 81 -17.32 -28.35 6.02
N TRP A 82 -17.78 -27.11 6.07
CA TRP A 82 -17.93 -26.34 7.31
C TRP A 82 -19.18 -25.47 7.26
N SER A 83 -19.67 -25.08 8.44
CA SER A 83 -20.82 -24.19 8.55
C SER A 83 -20.39 -22.74 8.48
N GLU A 84 -21.33 -21.87 8.15
CA GLU A 84 -21.15 -20.41 8.15
C GLU A 84 -20.77 -19.87 9.54
N GLU A 85 -21.30 -20.49 10.59
CA GLU A 85 -21.02 -20.13 11.97
C GLU A 85 -19.57 -20.45 12.35
N GLU A 86 -19.04 -21.62 11.93
CA GLU A 86 -17.64 -22.00 12.11
C GLU A 86 -16.73 -21.01 11.38
N GLU A 87 -17.07 -20.63 10.17
CA GLU A 87 -16.30 -19.66 9.39
C GLU A 87 -16.28 -18.28 10.05
N LYS A 88 -17.43 -17.74 10.43
CA LYS A 88 -17.54 -16.46 11.15
C LYS A 88 -16.74 -16.45 12.47
N ALA A 89 -16.76 -17.57 13.20
CA ALA A 89 -15.98 -17.71 14.43
C ALA A 89 -14.46 -17.68 14.16
N ILE A 90 -14.02 -18.35 13.11
CA ILE A 90 -12.60 -18.36 12.68
C ILE A 90 -12.17 -16.98 12.21
N ILE A 91 -12.95 -16.31 11.36
CA ILE A 91 -12.66 -14.95 10.90
C ILE A 91 -12.48 -14.00 12.09
N ARG A 92 -13.35 -14.06 13.07
CA ARG A 92 -13.24 -13.24 14.29
C ARG A 92 -11.96 -13.52 15.07
N LYS A 93 -11.54 -14.79 15.16
CA LYS A 93 -10.26 -15.17 15.78
C LYS A 93 -9.06 -14.61 14.97
N LEU A 94 -9.12 -14.69 13.63
CA LEU A 94 -8.08 -14.14 12.76
C LEU A 94 -8.00 -12.61 12.89
N ASP A 95 -9.15 -11.93 12.93
CA ASP A 95 -9.18 -10.47 13.06
C ASP A 95 -8.51 -9.99 14.36
N TRP A 96 -8.72 -10.68 15.48
CA TRP A 96 -8.09 -10.35 16.76
C TRP A 96 -6.61 -10.74 16.85
N ARG A 97 -6.16 -11.78 16.17
CA ARG A 97 -4.80 -12.32 16.34
C ARG A 97 -3.86 -11.95 15.21
N VAL A 98 -4.39 -11.84 14.00
CA VAL A 98 -3.60 -11.57 12.79
C VAL A 98 -3.78 -10.11 12.34
N CYS A 99 -5.02 -9.68 12.08
CA CYS A 99 -5.28 -8.33 11.58
C CYS A 99 -4.90 -7.25 12.60
N LEU A 100 -5.33 -7.38 13.86
CA LEU A 100 -4.99 -6.42 14.90
C LEU A 100 -3.48 -6.34 15.10
N TRP A 101 -2.77 -7.49 15.11
CA TRP A 101 -1.31 -7.48 15.25
C TRP A 101 -0.61 -6.84 14.06
N ALA A 102 -1.11 -7.06 12.84
CA ALA A 102 -0.63 -6.33 11.66
C ALA A 102 -0.78 -4.81 11.82
N CYS A 103 -1.93 -4.36 12.35
CA CYS A 103 -2.14 -2.94 12.65
C CYS A 103 -1.15 -2.42 13.71
N VAL A 104 -0.83 -3.19 14.75
CA VAL A 104 0.16 -2.82 15.79
C VAL A 104 1.57 -2.73 15.20
N MET A 105 1.97 -3.67 14.34
CA MET A 105 3.26 -3.61 13.66
C MET A 105 3.36 -2.38 12.73
N PHE A 106 2.28 -2.09 12.00
CA PHE A 106 2.21 -0.90 11.15
C PHE A 106 2.19 0.41 11.95
N PHE A 107 1.55 0.42 13.12
CA PHE A 107 1.64 1.52 14.07
C PHE A 107 3.11 1.79 14.43
N GLY A 108 3.90 0.77 14.79
CA GLY A 108 5.33 0.92 15.08
C GLY A 108 6.10 1.58 13.91
N LEU A 109 5.89 1.14 12.68
CA LEU A 109 6.49 1.76 11.49
C LEU A 109 6.14 3.25 11.38
N GLN A 110 4.87 3.59 11.58
CA GLN A 110 4.40 4.96 11.39
C GLN A 110 4.83 5.90 12.55
N VAL A 111 5.03 5.37 13.75
CA VAL A 111 5.61 6.12 14.87
C VAL A 111 7.02 6.61 14.49
N ASP A 112 7.89 5.71 14.04
CA ASP A 112 9.28 6.03 13.70
C ASP A 112 9.41 6.91 12.44
N ARG A 113 8.40 6.94 11.58
CA ARG A 113 8.34 7.87 10.43
C ARG A 113 7.82 9.25 10.80
N GLY A 114 6.90 9.32 11.76
CA GLY A 114 6.25 10.56 12.18
C GLY A 114 7.07 11.41 13.13
N ASN A 115 7.95 10.80 13.93
CA ASN A 115 8.67 11.44 15.02
C ASN A 115 9.59 12.59 14.56
N LEU A 116 10.16 12.52 13.36
CA LEU A 116 11.01 13.58 12.83
C LEU A 116 10.29 14.92 12.70
N VAL A 117 9.04 14.92 12.22
CA VAL A 117 8.21 16.15 12.09
C VAL A 117 7.97 16.78 13.46
N GLN A 118 7.82 15.97 14.49
CA GLN A 118 7.59 16.41 15.87
C GLN A 118 8.88 16.86 16.55
N ALA A 119 9.99 16.16 16.33
CA ALA A 119 11.32 16.53 16.85
C ALA A 119 11.76 17.92 16.38
N VAL A 120 11.46 18.27 15.12
CA VAL A 120 11.75 19.58 14.55
C VAL A 120 11.00 20.70 15.28
N SER A 121 9.82 20.43 15.87
CA SER A 121 9.12 21.41 16.70
C SER A 121 9.84 21.74 18.01
N ASP A 122 10.75 20.88 18.48
CA ASP A 122 11.55 21.09 19.71
C ASP A 122 12.97 21.59 19.40
N ASN A 123 13.15 22.42 18.37
CA ASN A 123 14.43 23.04 17.96
C ASN A 123 15.52 22.02 17.52
N MET A 124 15.17 20.83 17.10
CA MET A 124 16.14 19.82 16.67
C MET A 124 17.12 20.36 15.60
N LEU A 125 16.64 21.14 14.64
CA LEU A 125 17.48 21.67 13.57
C LEU A 125 18.51 22.67 14.14
N ASP A 126 18.07 23.59 15.00
CA ASP A 126 18.95 24.58 15.62
C ASP A 126 19.96 23.90 16.55
N ASP A 127 19.52 22.94 17.37
CA ASP A 127 20.38 22.18 18.32
C ASP A 127 21.48 21.39 17.58
N LEU A 128 21.25 20.99 16.32
CA LEU A 128 22.20 20.24 15.50
C LEU A 128 22.94 21.10 14.46
N GLY A 129 22.66 22.40 14.40
CA GLY A 129 23.22 23.31 13.38
C GLY A 129 22.77 22.95 11.95
N LEU A 130 21.57 22.39 11.80
CA LEU A 130 20.99 21.99 10.52
C LEU A 130 20.06 23.08 9.99
N ASN A 131 19.95 23.16 8.68
CA ASN A 131 19.02 24.05 8.00
C ASN A 131 17.88 23.27 7.31
N THR A 132 16.94 23.98 6.70
CA THR A 132 15.82 23.40 5.95
C THR A 132 16.28 22.48 4.82
N ASN A 133 17.38 22.78 4.15
CA ASN A 133 17.89 21.94 3.07
C ASN A 133 18.45 20.63 3.60
N ASP A 134 19.15 20.63 4.75
CA ASP A 134 19.64 19.41 5.40
C ASP A 134 18.49 18.50 5.81
N TYR A 135 17.41 19.08 6.36
CA TYR A 135 16.17 18.36 6.65
C TYR A 135 15.56 17.69 5.41
N ASN A 136 15.53 18.41 4.28
CA ASN A 136 15.04 17.90 3.02
C ASN A 136 15.95 16.79 2.45
N TYR A 137 17.27 16.93 2.58
CA TYR A 137 18.23 15.88 2.21
C TYR A 137 18.02 14.62 3.06
N GLY A 138 17.81 14.75 4.37
CA GLY A 138 17.50 13.61 5.24
C GLY A 138 16.24 12.85 4.80
N ASN A 139 15.17 13.57 4.50
CA ASN A 139 13.94 12.96 3.97
C ASN A 139 14.15 12.31 2.59
N THR A 140 14.97 12.92 1.74
CA THR A 140 15.29 12.39 0.40
C THR A 140 16.13 11.12 0.49
N VAL A 141 17.18 11.12 1.31
CA VAL A 141 18.03 9.95 1.55
C VAL A 141 17.22 8.78 2.10
N PHE A 142 16.32 9.04 3.04
CA PHE A 142 15.40 8.02 3.54
C PHE A 142 14.57 7.39 2.41
N LEU A 143 13.91 8.20 1.57
CA LEU A 143 13.06 7.69 0.48
C LEU A 143 13.84 6.94 -0.59
N ILE A 144 15.03 7.42 -0.96
CA ILE A 144 15.91 6.75 -1.92
C ILE A 144 16.34 5.40 -1.36
N SER A 145 16.82 5.37 -0.11
CA SER A 145 17.26 4.15 0.56
C SER A 145 16.11 3.14 0.69
N PHE A 146 14.90 3.62 1.00
CA PHE A 146 13.69 2.81 1.06
C PHE A 146 13.35 2.15 -0.28
N LEU A 147 13.36 2.91 -1.38
CA LEU A 147 13.09 2.38 -2.73
C LEU A 147 14.12 1.33 -3.16
N PHE A 148 15.41 1.57 -2.89
CA PHE A 148 16.45 0.60 -3.23
C PHE A 148 16.39 -0.67 -2.40
N ALA A 149 15.96 -0.59 -1.14
CA ALA A 149 15.89 -1.72 -0.22
C ALA A 149 14.63 -2.58 -0.42
N GLU A 150 13.57 -2.05 -1.05
CA GLU A 150 12.27 -2.74 -1.17
C GLU A 150 12.38 -4.11 -1.85
N LEU A 151 13.06 -4.19 -2.99
CA LEU A 151 13.25 -5.46 -3.72
C LEU A 151 14.18 -6.44 -2.99
N PRO A 152 15.37 -6.05 -2.50
CA PRO A 152 16.24 -6.93 -1.70
C PRO A 152 15.54 -7.45 -0.43
N SER A 153 14.78 -6.62 0.25
CA SER A 153 14.03 -7.02 1.45
C SER A 153 13.02 -8.13 1.14
N GLN A 154 12.24 -7.97 0.07
CA GLN A 154 11.27 -9.00 -0.35
C GLN A 154 11.95 -10.32 -0.73
N LEU A 155 13.15 -10.28 -1.33
CA LEU A 155 13.92 -11.49 -1.61
C LEU A 155 14.40 -12.19 -0.33
N LEU A 156 14.83 -11.42 0.68
CA LEU A 156 15.18 -11.94 1.99
C LEU A 156 13.98 -12.52 2.73
N SER A 157 12.84 -11.81 2.72
CA SER A 157 11.57 -12.26 3.28
C SER A 157 11.15 -13.60 2.69
N LYS A 158 11.25 -13.75 1.36
CA LYS A 158 10.97 -15.02 0.69
C LYS A 158 11.88 -16.16 1.14
N LYS A 159 13.17 -15.89 1.38
CA LYS A 159 14.18 -16.91 1.76
C LYS A 159 14.06 -17.30 3.23
N ILE A 160 13.85 -16.36 4.13
CA ILE A 160 13.86 -16.55 5.58
C ILE A 160 12.47 -16.89 6.12
N GLY A 161 11.43 -16.40 5.46
CA GLY A 161 10.03 -16.40 5.88
C GLY A 161 9.63 -15.04 6.46
N PRO A 162 8.42 -14.54 6.16
CA PRO A 162 7.94 -13.25 6.66
C PRO A 162 7.80 -13.23 8.19
N ASP A 163 7.50 -14.36 8.79
CA ASP A 163 7.36 -14.57 10.24
C ASP A 163 8.65 -14.28 11.03
N ARG A 164 9.81 -14.46 10.40
CA ARG A 164 11.12 -14.16 10.99
C ARG A 164 11.69 -12.84 10.48
N TRP A 165 11.49 -12.56 9.20
CA TRP A 165 12.07 -11.37 8.57
C TRP A 165 11.43 -10.08 9.07
N ILE A 166 10.09 -10.00 9.11
CA ILE A 166 9.37 -8.80 9.58
C ILE A 166 9.74 -8.44 11.03
N PRO A 167 9.69 -9.34 12.03
CA PRO A 167 10.13 -9.02 13.38
C PRO A 167 11.60 -8.56 13.44
N THR A 168 12.47 -9.19 12.65
CA THR A 168 13.90 -8.80 12.58
C THR A 168 14.05 -7.38 12.05
N GLN A 169 13.34 -7.03 10.97
CA GLN A 169 13.33 -5.66 10.45
C GLN A 169 12.88 -4.66 11.50
N ILE A 170 11.76 -4.94 12.19
CA ILE A 170 11.22 -4.06 13.24
C ILE A 170 12.29 -3.83 14.32
N CYS A 171 12.91 -4.88 14.83
CA CYS A 171 13.96 -4.74 15.84
C CYS A 171 15.17 -3.92 15.35
N LEU A 172 15.62 -4.18 14.12
CA LEU A 172 16.78 -3.48 13.57
C LEU A 172 16.50 -1.98 13.36
N TRP A 173 15.36 -1.63 12.76
CA TRP A 173 15.07 -0.20 12.57
C TRP A 173 14.77 0.51 13.89
N SER A 174 14.16 -0.18 14.88
CA SER A 174 13.90 0.39 16.21
C SER A 174 15.18 0.73 16.95
N ILE A 175 16.22 -0.10 16.81
CA ILE A 175 17.57 0.20 17.34
C ILE A 175 18.12 1.46 16.68
N VAL A 176 17.99 1.58 15.35
CA VAL A 176 18.42 2.80 14.64
C VAL A 176 17.58 4.01 15.03
N ALA A 177 16.24 3.86 15.15
CA ALA A 177 15.34 4.91 15.61
C ALA A 177 15.73 5.41 17.00
N SER A 178 15.95 4.49 17.96
CA SER A 178 16.42 4.86 19.31
C SER A 178 17.81 5.51 19.29
N SER A 179 18.72 5.07 18.40
CA SER A 179 20.07 5.63 18.28
C SER A 179 20.09 7.09 17.80
N GLN A 180 18.99 7.57 17.22
CA GLN A 180 18.84 8.99 16.88
C GLN A 180 18.93 9.93 18.12
N PHE A 181 18.78 9.41 19.34
CA PHE A 181 19.11 10.11 20.56
C PHE A 181 20.53 10.71 20.55
N PHE A 182 21.46 10.03 19.91
CA PHE A 182 22.89 10.39 19.87
C PHE A 182 23.30 11.23 18.65
N ILE A 183 22.36 11.64 17.80
CA ILE A 183 22.68 12.49 16.65
C ILE A 183 23.41 13.76 17.12
N SER A 184 24.55 14.07 16.45
CA SER A 184 25.41 15.20 16.81
C SER A 184 25.61 16.22 15.67
N GLY A 185 25.08 15.95 14.46
CA GLY A 185 25.21 16.84 13.31
C GLY A 185 24.73 16.18 12.02
N ASN A 186 24.98 16.84 10.88
CA ASN A 186 24.44 16.44 9.57
C ASN A 186 24.82 15.02 9.16
N GLY A 187 26.10 14.61 9.33
CA GLY A 187 26.55 13.28 8.93
C GLY A 187 25.82 12.15 9.67
N SER A 188 25.69 12.25 10.99
CA SER A 188 24.95 11.27 11.79
C SER A 188 23.45 11.29 11.51
N PHE A 189 22.88 12.46 11.22
CA PHE A 189 21.48 12.60 10.78
C PHE A 189 21.24 11.87 9.45
N LEU A 190 22.03 12.14 8.42
CA LEU A 190 21.88 11.50 7.12
C LEU A 190 22.10 9.97 7.19
N LEU A 191 23.09 9.53 8.00
CA LEU A 191 23.35 8.10 8.19
C LEU A 191 22.15 7.37 8.81
N THR A 192 21.58 7.92 9.88
CA THR A 192 20.42 7.31 10.54
C THR A 192 19.20 7.30 9.60
N ARG A 193 18.99 8.37 8.81
CA ARG A 193 17.92 8.40 7.79
C ARG A 193 18.12 7.36 6.70
N ALA A 194 19.35 7.15 6.22
CA ALA A 194 19.67 6.12 5.25
C ALA A 194 19.41 4.72 5.80
N LEU A 195 19.89 4.43 7.02
CA LEU A 195 19.69 3.13 7.67
C LEU A 195 18.21 2.82 7.91
N LEU A 196 17.43 3.80 8.40
CA LEU A 196 15.99 3.64 8.56
C LEU A 196 15.32 3.33 7.21
N GLY A 197 15.66 4.06 6.14
CA GLY A 197 15.12 3.78 4.82
C GLY A 197 15.42 2.36 4.35
N VAL A 198 16.65 1.88 4.50
CA VAL A 198 17.04 0.51 4.14
C VAL A 198 16.28 -0.53 4.94
N LEU A 199 16.16 -0.34 6.25
CA LEU A 199 15.58 -1.35 7.15
C LEU A 199 14.05 -1.38 7.10
N GLU A 200 13.39 -0.26 6.82
CA GLU A 200 11.93 -0.19 6.66
C GLU A 200 11.47 -0.61 5.25
N GLY A 201 12.38 -0.63 4.27
CA GLY A 201 12.07 -1.02 2.89
C GLY A 201 11.55 -2.46 2.81
N GLY A 202 10.43 -2.66 2.09
CA GLY A 202 9.81 -3.97 1.89
C GLY A 202 8.88 -4.44 3.01
N PHE A 203 8.84 -3.79 4.18
CA PHE A 203 7.99 -4.20 5.30
C PHE A 203 6.50 -4.25 4.94
N ILE A 204 5.98 -3.21 4.29
CA ILE A 204 4.53 -3.13 3.95
C ILE A 204 4.10 -4.26 3.00
N PRO A 205 4.77 -4.48 1.85
CA PRO A 205 4.40 -5.57 0.96
C PRO A 205 4.56 -6.95 1.59
N ASP A 206 5.58 -7.17 2.43
CA ASP A 206 5.77 -8.43 3.15
C ASP A 206 4.65 -8.69 4.17
N LEU A 207 4.20 -7.64 4.86
CA LEU A 207 3.10 -7.74 5.82
C LEU A 207 1.76 -7.99 5.12
N VAL A 208 1.50 -7.35 3.98
CA VAL A 208 0.32 -7.62 3.16
C VAL A 208 0.33 -9.05 2.62
N LEU A 209 1.51 -9.54 2.20
CA LEU A 209 1.69 -10.93 1.79
C LEU A 209 1.36 -11.89 2.95
N TRP A 210 1.89 -11.62 4.15
CA TRP A 210 1.59 -12.44 5.33
C TRP A 210 0.09 -12.47 5.65
N LEU A 211 -0.62 -11.33 5.58
CA LEU A 211 -2.07 -11.29 5.74
C LEU A 211 -2.80 -12.16 4.71
N SER A 212 -2.31 -12.22 3.47
CA SER A 212 -2.94 -13.01 2.41
C SER A 212 -2.90 -14.53 2.64
N TYR A 213 -2.07 -15.02 3.57
CA TYR A 213 -2.03 -16.43 3.95
C TYR A 213 -3.21 -16.86 4.82
N PHE A 214 -3.88 -15.89 5.46
CA PHE A 214 -4.96 -16.13 6.41
C PHE A 214 -6.33 -15.69 5.89
N TYR A 215 -6.36 -14.76 4.93
CA TYR A 215 -7.60 -14.16 4.43
C TYR A 215 -7.83 -14.46 2.96
N THR A 216 -9.10 -14.62 2.61
CA THR A 216 -9.54 -14.77 1.21
C THR A 216 -9.42 -13.46 0.45
N SER A 217 -9.51 -13.52 -0.88
CA SER A 217 -9.43 -12.35 -1.76
C SER A 217 -10.57 -11.34 -1.55
N ARG A 218 -11.71 -11.79 -1.01
CA ARG A 218 -12.85 -10.94 -0.64
C ARG A 218 -12.65 -10.26 0.71
N GLU A 219 -12.01 -10.93 1.65
CA GLU A 219 -11.84 -10.47 3.03
C GLU A 219 -10.63 -9.53 3.19
N LEU A 220 -9.55 -9.82 2.46
CA LEU A 220 -8.30 -9.08 2.56
C LEU A 220 -8.46 -7.56 2.36
N PRO A 221 -9.23 -7.05 1.37
CA PRO A 221 -9.41 -5.61 1.20
C PRO A 221 -10.00 -4.90 2.42
N ILE A 222 -10.95 -5.54 3.11
CA ILE A 222 -11.57 -4.98 4.32
C ILE A 222 -10.51 -4.86 5.43
N ARG A 223 -9.66 -5.89 5.63
CA ARG A 223 -8.58 -5.86 6.64
C ARG A 223 -7.49 -4.88 6.29
N LEU A 224 -7.20 -4.73 5.01
CA LEU A 224 -6.29 -3.66 4.53
C LEU A 224 -6.87 -2.26 4.77
N SER A 225 -8.18 -2.06 4.75
CA SER A 225 -8.75 -0.77 5.13
C SER A 225 -8.51 -0.43 6.61
N TYR A 226 -8.63 -1.42 7.53
CA TYR A 226 -8.27 -1.23 8.94
C TYR A 226 -6.78 -0.93 9.10
N PHE A 227 -5.94 -1.66 8.37
CA PHE A 227 -4.49 -1.44 8.34
C PHE A 227 -4.15 0.00 7.90
N TRP A 228 -4.74 0.50 6.80
CA TRP A 228 -4.51 1.87 6.35
C TRP A 228 -5.10 2.95 7.27
N THR A 229 -6.19 2.66 7.96
CA THR A 229 -6.76 3.56 8.97
C THR A 229 -5.78 3.79 10.14
N THR A 230 -4.96 2.80 10.47
CA THR A 230 -3.92 2.92 11.49
C THR A 230 -2.95 4.07 11.21
N LEU A 231 -2.67 4.42 9.95
CA LEU A 231 -1.86 5.57 9.57
C LEU A 231 -2.31 6.87 10.27
N SER A 232 -3.60 7.17 10.15
CA SER A 232 -4.17 8.40 10.72
C SER A 232 -4.30 8.32 12.26
N VAL A 233 -4.64 7.14 12.77
CA VAL A 233 -4.68 6.90 14.23
C VAL A 233 -3.29 7.10 14.83
N THR A 234 -2.24 6.61 14.16
CA THR A 234 -0.85 6.79 14.60
C THR A 234 -0.49 8.27 14.65
N THR A 235 -0.83 9.05 13.64
CA THR A 235 -0.55 10.49 13.64
C THR A 235 -1.13 11.20 14.86
N ILE A 236 -2.34 10.84 15.28
CA ILE A 236 -2.97 11.39 16.49
C ILE A 236 -2.21 10.94 17.75
N LEU A 237 -1.92 9.64 17.87
CA LEU A 237 -1.24 9.08 19.04
C LEU A 237 0.19 9.62 19.19
N THR A 238 0.95 9.72 18.08
CA THR A 238 2.30 10.29 18.13
C THR A 238 2.31 11.78 18.45
N SER A 239 1.28 12.54 18.04
CA SER A 239 1.15 13.94 18.44
C SER A 239 0.89 14.09 19.95
N LEU A 240 0.10 13.18 20.55
CA LEU A 240 -0.11 13.12 21.99
C LEU A 240 1.15 12.67 22.74
N LEU A 241 1.87 11.67 22.21
CA LEU A 241 3.14 11.22 22.76
C LEU A 241 4.19 12.34 22.70
N ALA A 242 4.31 13.04 21.58
CA ALA A 242 5.22 14.16 21.45
C ALA A 242 4.88 15.28 22.43
N PHE A 243 3.59 15.61 22.61
CA PHE A 243 3.17 16.57 23.63
C PHE A 243 3.72 16.18 25.01
N ALA A 244 3.66 14.91 25.40
CA ALA A 244 4.14 14.44 26.69
C ALA A 244 5.69 14.36 26.75
N LEU A 245 6.32 13.76 25.75
CA LEU A 245 7.75 13.44 25.76
C LEU A 245 8.64 14.67 25.57
N LEU A 246 8.20 15.67 24.81
CA LEU A 246 8.97 16.90 24.64
C LEU A 246 9.05 17.73 25.92
N HIS A 247 8.20 17.50 26.93
CA HIS A 247 8.34 18.07 28.28
C HIS A 247 9.58 17.57 29.02
N MET A 248 10.19 16.48 28.55
CA MET A 248 11.46 15.98 29.14
C MET A 248 12.68 16.83 28.75
N ARG A 249 12.50 17.92 28.00
CA ARG A 249 13.62 18.85 27.70
C ARG A 249 14.28 19.32 28.99
N GLY A 250 15.60 19.15 29.10
CA GLY A 250 16.40 19.46 30.28
C GLY A 250 16.61 18.26 31.22
N VAL A 251 15.87 17.18 31.10
CA VAL A 251 16.12 15.97 31.89
C VAL A 251 17.49 15.40 31.50
N LEU A 252 18.35 15.19 32.49
CA LEU A 252 19.76 14.81 32.33
C LEU A 252 20.57 15.72 31.38
N GLY A 253 20.12 16.96 31.16
CA GLY A 253 20.77 17.91 30.26
C GLY A 253 20.49 17.71 28.76
N TYR A 254 19.60 16.80 28.39
CA TYR A 254 19.29 16.51 27.00
C TYR A 254 18.05 17.27 26.50
N ALA A 255 18.01 17.51 25.18
CA ALA A 255 16.85 18.07 24.47
C ALA A 255 15.66 17.10 24.45
N GLY A 256 14.43 17.63 24.43
CA GLY A 256 13.21 16.83 24.43
C GLY A 256 13.08 15.91 23.21
N TRP A 257 13.51 16.37 22.02
CA TRP A 257 13.50 15.57 20.79
C TRP A 257 14.37 14.29 20.88
N ARG A 258 15.44 14.31 21.71
CA ARG A 258 16.27 13.11 21.95
C ARG A 258 15.48 12.05 22.70
N TRP A 259 14.73 12.44 23.72
CA TRP A 259 13.85 11.55 24.47
C TRP A 259 12.72 11.00 23.63
N LEU A 260 12.17 11.83 22.70
CA LEU A 260 11.16 11.40 21.74
C LEU A 260 11.67 10.22 20.91
N PHE A 261 12.81 10.35 20.24
CA PHE A 261 13.39 9.25 19.45
C PHE A 261 13.72 8.01 20.27
N LEU A 262 14.26 8.18 21.46
CA LEU A 262 14.62 7.05 22.32
C LEU A 262 13.37 6.26 22.75
N ILE A 263 12.38 6.93 23.29
CA ILE A 263 11.20 6.28 23.88
C ILE A 263 10.31 5.67 22.79
N GLU A 264 10.08 6.39 21.70
CA GLU A 264 9.28 5.87 20.57
C GLU A 264 9.99 4.68 19.91
N GLY A 265 11.31 4.75 19.69
CA GLY A 265 12.08 3.63 19.19
C GLY A 265 12.09 2.42 20.13
N LEU A 266 12.10 2.61 21.45
CA LEU A 266 11.98 1.52 22.43
C LEU A 266 10.57 0.89 22.41
N ILE A 267 9.51 1.69 22.26
CA ILE A 267 8.14 1.17 22.08
C ILE A 267 8.08 0.27 20.85
N THR A 268 8.64 0.72 19.74
CA THR A 268 8.69 -0.05 18.50
C THR A 268 9.56 -1.31 18.64
N LEU A 269 10.66 -1.23 19.38
CA LEU A 269 11.49 -2.41 19.68
C LEU A 269 10.70 -3.46 20.46
N LEU A 270 9.90 -3.06 21.43
CA LEU A 270 9.01 -4.00 22.15
C LEU A 270 8.00 -4.66 21.21
N VAL A 271 7.41 -3.91 20.27
CA VAL A 271 6.55 -4.46 19.23
C VAL A 271 7.32 -5.47 18.37
N GLY A 272 8.56 -5.17 17.97
CA GLY A 272 9.42 -6.09 17.20
C GLY A 272 9.70 -7.39 17.94
N ILE A 273 10.09 -7.31 19.20
CA ILE A 273 10.33 -8.49 20.06
C ILE A 273 9.05 -9.31 20.23
N ALA A 274 7.92 -8.66 20.53
CA ALA A 274 6.64 -9.33 20.68
C ALA A 274 6.19 -10.02 19.36
N SER A 275 6.56 -9.47 18.21
CA SER A 275 6.21 -10.03 16.90
C SER A 275 6.84 -11.39 16.65
N PHE A 276 8.02 -11.69 17.19
CA PHE A 276 8.58 -13.06 17.14
C PHE A 276 7.70 -14.10 17.82
N PHE A 277 6.88 -13.69 18.79
CA PHE A 277 5.98 -14.56 19.52
C PHE A 277 4.54 -14.55 18.96
N LEU A 278 4.13 -13.45 18.34
CA LEU A 278 2.74 -13.23 17.93
C LEU A 278 2.51 -13.34 16.41
N MET A 279 3.56 -13.59 15.64
CA MET A 279 3.48 -13.73 14.18
C MET A 279 3.81 -15.16 13.76
N PRO A 280 2.81 -16.05 13.55
CA PRO A 280 3.06 -17.39 13.03
C PRO A 280 3.32 -17.35 11.52
N ALA A 281 4.12 -18.29 11.03
CA ALA A 281 4.41 -18.41 9.61
C ALA A 281 3.16 -18.81 8.80
N SER A 282 2.33 -19.70 9.36
CA SER A 282 1.10 -20.19 8.72
C SER A 282 0.08 -20.66 9.75
N ALA A 283 -1.12 -21.00 9.30
CA ALA A 283 -2.19 -21.50 10.18
C ALA A 283 -1.82 -22.79 10.91
N VAL A 284 -1.02 -23.67 10.31
CA VAL A 284 -0.54 -24.93 10.91
C VAL A 284 0.61 -24.73 11.89
N GLN A 285 1.33 -23.61 11.83
CA GLN A 285 2.51 -23.33 12.64
C GLN A 285 2.23 -22.40 13.82
N THR A 286 1.04 -22.50 14.40
CA THR A 286 0.65 -21.70 15.57
C THR A 286 1.01 -22.36 16.90
N LYS A 287 1.32 -23.66 16.89
CA LYS A 287 1.78 -24.44 18.06
C LYS A 287 3.27 -24.17 18.28
N THR A 288 3.64 -23.66 19.46
CA THR A 288 5.02 -23.35 19.85
C THR A 288 5.30 -23.84 21.27
N TRP A 289 6.55 -23.83 21.71
CA TRP A 289 6.92 -24.26 23.07
C TRP A 289 6.21 -23.46 24.18
N PHE A 290 5.95 -22.17 23.93
CA PHE A 290 5.20 -21.29 24.87
C PHE A 290 3.68 -21.28 24.61
N ARG A 291 3.22 -21.97 23.56
CA ARG A 291 1.81 -22.09 23.17
C ARG A 291 1.54 -23.51 22.64
N PRO A 292 1.53 -24.53 23.50
CA PRO A 292 1.43 -25.92 23.06
C PRO A 292 0.09 -26.23 22.38
N ASN A 293 -0.99 -25.56 22.75
CA ASN A 293 -2.32 -25.76 22.16
C ASN A 293 -2.55 -24.98 20.84
N GLY A 294 -1.59 -24.11 20.44
CA GLY A 294 -1.75 -23.26 19.25
C GLY A 294 -2.83 -22.20 19.36
N TRP A 295 -3.22 -21.61 18.24
CA TRP A 295 -4.34 -20.68 18.17
C TRP A 295 -5.64 -21.34 17.75
N PHE A 296 -5.55 -22.42 17.01
CA PHE A 296 -6.65 -23.11 16.35
C PHE A 296 -6.65 -24.59 16.75
N SER A 297 -7.85 -25.16 16.86
CA SER A 297 -8.01 -26.61 16.87
C SER A 297 -7.65 -27.20 15.50
N ASP A 298 -7.41 -28.51 15.44
CA ASP A 298 -7.04 -29.16 14.18
C ASP A 298 -8.13 -29.00 13.09
N ARG A 299 -9.43 -28.99 13.49
CA ARG A 299 -10.55 -28.70 12.57
C ARG A 299 -10.52 -27.23 12.10
N GLU A 300 -10.30 -26.28 12.99
CA GLU A 300 -10.19 -24.87 12.62
C GLU A 300 -9.00 -24.60 11.69
N VAL A 301 -7.85 -25.27 11.90
CA VAL A 301 -6.69 -25.21 10.99
C VAL A 301 -7.09 -25.70 9.60
N ALA A 302 -7.79 -26.85 9.53
CA ALA A 302 -8.27 -27.40 8.26
C ALA A 302 -9.18 -26.41 7.53
N ILE A 303 -10.12 -25.78 8.24
CA ILE A 303 -11.03 -24.79 7.64
C ILE A 303 -10.24 -23.56 7.14
N VAL A 304 -9.33 -23.00 7.95
CA VAL A 304 -8.52 -21.82 7.55
C VAL A 304 -7.74 -22.10 6.26
N VAL A 305 -7.08 -23.25 6.16
CA VAL A 305 -6.27 -23.62 5.01
C VAL A 305 -7.15 -23.86 3.77
N ASN A 306 -8.16 -24.71 3.89
CA ASN A 306 -8.96 -25.11 2.74
C ASN A 306 -9.83 -23.95 2.21
N ARG A 307 -10.31 -23.07 3.08
CA ARG A 307 -11.04 -21.87 2.70
C ARG A 307 -10.22 -20.91 1.84
N VAL A 308 -8.94 -20.70 2.21
CA VAL A 308 -8.02 -19.83 1.45
C VAL A 308 -7.62 -20.48 0.13
N LEU A 309 -7.40 -21.81 0.11
CA LEU A 309 -7.06 -22.54 -1.11
C LEU A 309 -8.25 -22.67 -2.10
N ARG A 310 -9.49 -22.74 -1.59
CA ARG A 310 -10.70 -22.72 -2.46
C ARG A 310 -10.92 -21.36 -3.11
N ASP A 311 -10.62 -20.29 -2.41
CA ASP A 311 -10.68 -18.94 -2.96
C ASP A 311 -9.61 -18.71 -4.03
N ASP A 312 -8.40 -19.19 -3.79
CA ASP A 312 -7.27 -19.08 -4.73
C ASP A 312 -6.28 -20.25 -4.54
N PRO A 313 -6.42 -21.32 -5.36
CA PRO A 313 -5.52 -22.48 -5.28
C PRO A 313 -4.04 -22.12 -5.42
N SER A 314 -3.72 -21.05 -6.15
CA SER A 314 -2.32 -20.63 -6.38
C SER A 314 -1.62 -20.10 -5.12
N LYS A 315 -2.36 -19.81 -4.04
CA LYS A 315 -1.76 -19.38 -2.76
C LYS A 315 -0.93 -20.47 -2.08
N GLY A 316 -1.17 -21.73 -2.40
CA GLY A 316 -0.36 -22.87 -1.94
C GLY A 316 0.89 -23.14 -2.80
N ASP A 317 1.05 -22.49 -3.95
CA ASP A 317 2.23 -22.62 -4.79
C ASP A 317 3.28 -21.57 -4.40
N MET A 318 4.41 -22.00 -3.86
CA MET A 318 5.51 -21.10 -3.48
C MET A 318 6.10 -20.32 -4.67
N HIS A 319 5.94 -20.80 -5.90
CA HIS A 319 6.40 -20.08 -7.08
C HIS A 319 5.55 -18.86 -7.42
N ASN A 320 4.27 -18.85 -7.05
CA ASN A 320 3.37 -17.70 -7.24
C ASN A 320 3.50 -16.61 -6.15
N ARG A 321 4.14 -16.91 -5.02
CA ARG A 321 4.58 -15.92 -4.03
C ARG A 321 5.80 -15.16 -4.53
N GLN A 322 5.81 -14.78 -5.81
CA GLN A 322 6.99 -14.20 -6.45
C GLN A 322 7.19 -12.76 -6.01
N ALA A 323 8.35 -12.51 -5.43
CA ALA A 323 8.88 -11.17 -5.29
C ALA A 323 8.84 -10.42 -6.64
N LEU A 324 8.65 -9.11 -6.56
CA LEU A 324 8.76 -8.24 -7.73
C LEU A 324 10.16 -8.40 -8.35
N THR A 325 10.22 -8.92 -9.58
CA THR A 325 11.51 -9.03 -10.27
C THR A 325 11.74 -7.84 -11.19
N PRO A 326 12.99 -7.35 -11.35
CA PRO A 326 13.29 -6.25 -12.27
C PRO A 326 12.80 -6.51 -13.71
N ARG A 327 12.80 -7.76 -14.14
CA ARG A 327 12.30 -8.15 -15.46
C ARG A 327 10.79 -7.94 -15.59
N ARG A 328 10.00 -8.29 -14.57
CA ARG A 328 8.55 -8.06 -14.56
C ARG A 328 8.21 -6.59 -14.47
N LEU A 329 8.94 -5.83 -13.64
CA LEU A 329 8.83 -4.36 -13.59
C LEU A 329 9.02 -3.75 -14.97
N TRP A 330 10.09 -4.17 -15.68
CA TRP A 330 10.38 -3.68 -17.03
C TRP A 330 9.32 -4.07 -18.06
N GLN A 331 8.77 -5.28 -17.99
CA GLN A 331 7.68 -5.71 -18.86
C GLN A 331 6.39 -4.91 -18.64
N THR A 332 6.05 -4.61 -17.39
CA THR A 332 4.86 -3.80 -17.04
C THR A 332 5.05 -2.34 -17.41
N LEU A 333 6.27 -1.77 -17.28
CA LEU A 333 6.60 -0.44 -17.75
C LEU A 333 6.41 -0.25 -19.26
N LYS A 334 6.50 -1.31 -20.06
CA LYS A 334 6.21 -1.27 -21.50
C LYS A 334 4.72 -1.16 -21.82
N ASP A 335 3.84 -1.28 -20.83
CA ASP A 335 2.40 -1.05 -21.01
C ASP A 335 2.09 0.45 -20.86
N TYR A 336 2.17 1.16 -22.00
CA TYR A 336 1.96 2.60 -22.05
C TYR A 336 0.52 3.02 -21.69
N ASP A 337 -0.45 2.12 -21.75
CA ASP A 337 -1.83 2.40 -21.35
C ASP A 337 -1.95 2.65 -19.82
N LEU A 338 -0.96 2.24 -19.00
CA LEU A 338 -0.92 2.49 -17.57
C LEU A 338 -0.13 3.77 -17.18
N TRP A 339 0.65 4.33 -18.11
CA TRP A 339 1.47 5.53 -17.84
C TRP A 339 0.69 6.74 -17.33
N PRO A 340 -0.54 7.03 -17.81
CA PRO A 340 -1.31 8.13 -17.25
C PRO A 340 -1.52 8.02 -15.74
N LEU A 341 -1.72 6.79 -15.21
CA LEU A 341 -1.91 6.56 -13.78
C LEU A 341 -0.59 6.69 -12.99
N TYR A 342 0.54 6.27 -13.58
CA TYR A 342 1.85 6.47 -12.94
C TYR A 342 2.22 7.95 -12.86
N ILE A 343 1.93 8.74 -13.90
CA ILE A 343 2.14 10.19 -13.93
C ILE A 343 1.22 10.89 -12.92
N LEU A 344 -0.05 10.48 -12.82
CA LEU A 344 -0.94 10.97 -11.76
C LEU A 344 -0.39 10.66 -10.38
N GLY A 345 0.06 9.42 -10.12
CA GLY A 345 0.68 9.04 -8.85
C GLY A 345 1.92 9.86 -8.51
N LEU A 346 2.74 10.20 -9.51
CA LEU A 346 3.90 11.07 -9.35
C LEU A 346 3.53 12.48 -8.86
N ILE A 347 2.44 13.05 -9.37
CA ILE A 347 2.18 14.51 -9.28
C ILE A 347 1.17 14.86 -8.19
N ILE A 348 0.11 14.03 -8.01
CA ILE A 348 -1.05 14.42 -7.19
C ILE A 348 -0.72 14.63 -5.70
N PHE A 349 0.33 13.97 -5.19
CA PHE A 349 0.70 14.06 -3.77
C PHE A 349 1.77 15.11 -3.48
N ILE A 350 2.31 15.78 -4.49
CA ILE A 350 3.31 16.84 -4.30
C ILE A 350 2.72 18.05 -3.57
N PRO A 351 1.52 18.59 -3.92
CA PRO A 351 1.04 19.85 -3.34
C PRO A 351 0.88 19.85 -1.82
N GLN A 352 0.49 18.74 -1.21
CA GLN A 352 0.31 18.62 0.24
C GLN A 352 1.54 18.09 0.98
N SER A 353 2.53 17.51 0.30
CA SER A 353 3.70 16.89 0.93
C SER A 353 4.57 17.89 1.71
N PRO A 354 5.01 19.04 1.15
CA PRO A 354 5.74 20.03 1.92
C PRO A 354 4.95 20.60 3.12
N PRO A 355 3.70 21.10 2.97
CA PRO A 355 2.93 21.56 4.12
C PRO A 355 2.78 20.51 5.23
N THR A 356 2.63 19.21 4.88
CA THR A 356 2.56 18.13 5.87
C THR A 356 3.86 18.00 6.66
N LYS A 357 5.02 18.01 5.98
CA LYS A 357 6.33 17.85 6.61
C LYS A 357 6.75 19.07 7.45
N TYR A 358 6.23 20.24 7.09
CA TYR A 358 6.52 21.50 7.75
C TYR A 358 5.41 21.95 8.71
N LEU A 359 4.36 21.12 8.93
CA LEU A 359 3.19 21.50 9.72
C LEU A 359 3.57 22.03 11.11
N THR A 360 4.40 21.28 11.85
CA THR A 360 4.81 21.68 13.19
C THR A 360 5.68 22.95 13.19
N LEU A 361 6.56 23.11 12.21
CA LEU A 361 7.35 24.32 12.02
C LEU A 361 6.46 25.53 11.70
N ILE A 362 5.49 25.39 10.82
CA ILE A 362 4.54 26.45 10.46
C ILE A 362 3.75 26.86 11.71
N VAL A 363 3.14 25.89 12.40
CA VAL A 363 2.35 26.19 13.61
C VAL A 363 3.21 26.84 14.70
N LYS A 364 4.46 26.40 14.87
CA LYS A 364 5.40 27.01 15.81
C LYS A 364 5.77 28.43 15.41
N SER A 365 6.01 28.71 14.12
CA SER A 365 6.35 30.06 13.63
C SER A 365 5.21 31.07 13.86
N LEU A 366 3.97 30.60 14.02
CA LEU A 366 2.81 31.42 14.42
C LEU A 366 2.84 31.82 15.92
N GLY A 367 3.88 31.43 16.66
CA GLY A 367 4.06 31.77 18.08
C GLY A 367 3.27 30.87 19.04
N PHE A 368 2.91 29.66 18.63
CA PHE A 368 2.44 28.61 19.56
C PHE A 368 3.60 27.96 20.28
N SER A 369 3.39 27.53 21.53
CA SER A 369 4.41 26.76 22.26
C SER A 369 4.67 25.41 21.59
N THR A 370 5.85 24.84 21.76
CA THR A 370 6.22 23.53 21.23
C THR A 370 5.17 22.46 21.56
N PHE A 371 4.65 22.48 22.78
CA PHE A 371 3.66 21.51 23.25
C PHE A 371 2.32 21.69 22.56
N ASN A 372 1.79 22.91 22.52
CA ASN A 372 0.53 23.21 21.83
C ASN A 372 0.64 22.95 20.31
N THR A 373 1.81 23.17 19.73
CA THR A 373 2.07 22.91 18.32
C THR A 373 1.73 21.47 17.95
N ASN A 374 2.14 20.49 18.75
CA ASN A 374 1.85 19.08 18.48
C ASN A 374 0.37 18.73 18.66
N LEU A 375 -0.32 19.29 19.65
CA LEU A 375 -1.76 19.11 19.82
C LEU A 375 -2.57 19.73 18.65
N LEU A 376 -2.12 20.85 18.15
CA LEU A 376 -2.78 21.55 17.03
C LEU A 376 -2.65 20.82 15.69
N THR A 377 -1.81 19.79 15.59
CA THR A 377 -1.80 18.92 14.38
C THR A 377 -2.96 17.93 14.35
N ILE A 378 -3.58 17.60 15.49
CA ILE A 378 -4.64 16.59 15.62
C ILE A 378 -5.90 16.92 14.80
N PRO A 379 -6.46 18.14 14.82
CA PRO A 379 -7.67 18.47 14.06
C PRO A 379 -7.57 18.13 12.57
N SER A 380 -6.43 18.45 11.94
CA SER A 380 -6.22 18.14 10.52
C SER A 380 -6.26 16.63 10.26
N SER A 381 -5.69 15.82 11.15
CA SER A 381 -5.69 14.36 11.04
C SER A 381 -7.09 13.76 11.21
N VAL A 382 -7.89 14.28 12.14
CA VAL A 382 -9.27 13.84 12.33
C VAL A 382 -10.12 14.15 11.09
N PHE A 383 -10.06 15.38 10.59
CA PHE A 383 -10.79 15.76 9.37
C PHE A 383 -10.28 14.98 8.15
N HIS A 384 -8.98 14.68 8.08
CA HIS A 384 -8.41 13.87 7.02
C HIS A 384 -9.02 12.45 6.98
N ILE A 385 -9.24 11.81 8.14
CA ILE A 385 -9.93 10.51 8.22
C ILE A 385 -11.34 10.62 7.63
N ILE A 386 -12.10 11.64 8.03
CA ILE A 386 -13.48 11.86 7.58
C ILE A 386 -13.51 12.03 6.05
N THR A 387 -12.67 12.89 5.50
CA THR A 387 -12.64 13.20 4.07
C THR A 387 -12.14 12.00 3.25
N LEU A 388 -11.17 11.23 3.76
CA LEU A 388 -10.67 10.00 3.14
C LEU A 388 -11.79 8.95 3.02
N LEU A 389 -12.53 8.70 4.09
CA LEU A 389 -13.64 7.76 4.07
C LEU A 389 -14.78 8.24 3.16
N ALA A 390 -15.07 9.54 3.20
CA ALA A 390 -16.11 10.14 2.35
C ALA A 390 -15.79 10.02 0.86
N ILE A 391 -14.56 10.34 0.44
CA ILE A 391 -14.17 10.26 -0.99
C ILE A 391 -14.16 8.82 -1.50
N THR A 392 -13.75 7.85 -0.67
CA THR A 392 -13.76 6.44 -1.05
C THR A 392 -15.19 5.95 -1.28
N ARG A 393 -16.11 6.25 -0.33
CA ARG A 393 -17.53 5.94 -0.48
C ARG A 393 -18.16 6.61 -1.71
N LEU A 394 -17.79 7.86 -1.95
CA LEU A 394 -18.27 8.64 -3.09
C LEU A 394 -17.86 8.00 -4.42
N SER A 395 -16.61 7.53 -4.52
CA SER A 395 -16.09 6.85 -5.71
C SER A 395 -16.80 5.53 -6.01
N GLU A 396 -17.14 4.78 -4.96
CA GLU A 396 -17.91 3.53 -5.09
C GLU A 396 -19.35 3.80 -5.52
N TYR A 397 -20.01 4.75 -4.84
CA TYR A 397 -21.42 5.09 -5.09
C TYR A 397 -21.66 5.57 -6.54
N PHE A 398 -20.80 6.45 -7.07
CA PHE A 398 -20.92 6.94 -8.45
C PHE A 398 -20.24 6.04 -9.48
N ASN A 399 -19.50 4.99 -9.06
CA ASN A 399 -18.64 4.18 -9.92
C ASN A 399 -17.73 5.04 -10.82
N GLU A 400 -17.36 6.23 -10.34
CA GLU A 400 -16.55 7.25 -11.03
C GLU A 400 -15.21 7.38 -10.29
N ARG A 401 -14.10 7.23 -11.00
CA ARG A 401 -12.77 7.22 -10.40
C ARG A 401 -12.03 8.52 -10.64
N THR A 402 -12.06 9.00 -11.88
CA THR A 402 -11.28 10.16 -12.30
C THR A 402 -11.73 11.45 -11.64
N LEU A 403 -13.03 11.79 -11.78
CA LEU A 403 -13.55 13.05 -11.25
C LEU A 403 -13.58 13.04 -9.72
N VAL A 404 -13.86 11.89 -9.12
CA VAL A 404 -13.84 11.77 -7.65
C VAL A 404 -12.40 11.89 -7.12
N ALA A 405 -11.40 11.21 -7.72
CA ALA A 405 -10.01 11.36 -7.31
C ALA A 405 -9.48 12.80 -7.53
N MET A 406 -9.95 13.50 -8.57
CA MET A 406 -9.61 14.89 -8.84
C MET A 406 -10.06 15.86 -7.73
N ILE A 407 -11.07 15.50 -6.91
CA ILE A 407 -11.54 16.31 -5.79
C ILE A 407 -10.39 16.68 -4.86
N GLN A 408 -9.39 15.81 -4.67
CA GLN A 408 -8.19 16.12 -3.88
C GLN A 408 -7.48 17.37 -4.41
N ALA A 409 -7.24 17.47 -5.72
CA ALA A 409 -6.59 18.63 -6.31
C ALA A 409 -7.47 19.88 -6.27
N VAL A 410 -8.78 19.72 -6.49
CA VAL A 410 -9.75 20.83 -6.39
C VAL A 410 -9.87 21.35 -4.95
N TRP A 411 -9.80 20.47 -3.95
CA TRP A 411 -9.81 20.85 -2.52
C TRP A 411 -8.55 21.63 -2.13
N THR A 412 -7.38 21.15 -2.55
CA THR A 412 -6.10 21.76 -2.17
C THR A 412 -5.83 23.08 -2.92
N LEU A 413 -6.40 23.28 -4.09
CA LEU A 413 -6.16 24.46 -4.94
C LEU A 413 -6.45 25.80 -4.23
N PRO A 414 -7.65 26.07 -3.67
CA PRO A 414 -7.92 27.32 -2.99
C PRO A 414 -7.02 27.54 -1.76
N CYS A 415 -6.64 26.46 -1.07
CA CYS A 415 -5.74 26.55 0.08
C CYS A 415 -4.34 26.98 -0.35
N VAL A 416 -3.82 26.43 -1.42
CA VAL A 416 -2.48 26.79 -1.95
C VAL A 416 -2.49 28.22 -2.52
N ILE A 417 -3.58 28.63 -3.16
CA ILE A 417 -3.79 30.04 -3.59
C ILE A 417 -3.71 30.97 -2.38
N ALA A 418 -4.42 30.64 -1.29
CA ALA A 418 -4.38 31.43 -0.08
C ALA A 418 -2.98 31.47 0.56
N LEU A 419 -2.25 30.34 0.57
CA LEU A 419 -0.88 30.29 1.07
C LEU A 419 0.07 31.24 0.32
N GLU A 420 -0.12 31.44 -0.99
CA GLU A 420 0.74 32.31 -1.79
C GLU A 420 0.31 33.79 -1.73
N TRP A 421 -0.98 34.06 -1.87
CA TRP A 421 -1.47 35.43 -2.12
C TRP A 421 -2.20 36.08 -0.95
N TRP A 422 -2.52 35.35 0.13
CA TRP A 422 -3.21 35.95 1.26
C TRP A 422 -2.26 36.87 2.07
N PRO A 423 -2.56 38.20 2.20
CA PRO A 423 -1.68 39.13 2.91
C PRO A 423 -1.60 38.89 4.42
N GLY A 424 -2.63 38.27 5.01
CA GLY A 424 -2.71 37.96 6.44
C GLY A 424 -1.97 36.68 6.86
N MET A 425 -1.27 36.02 5.93
CA MET A 425 -0.47 34.84 6.28
C MET A 425 0.61 35.22 7.29
N ILE A 426 0.75 34.45 8.36
CA ILE A 426 1.63 34.67 9.53
C ILE A 426 1.09 35.75 10.49
N ASP A 427 0.61 36.89 10.02
CA ASP A 427 0.09 37.97 10.89
C ASP A 427 -1.23 37.54 11.58
N ASN A 428 -2.09 36.81 10.87
CA ASN A 428 -3.29 36.22 11.44
C ASN A 428 -3.04 34.76 11.88
N LYS A 429 -2.58 34.59 13.10
CA LYS A 429 -2.24 33.32 13.73
C LYS A 429 -3.30 32.22 13.55
N TRP A 430 -4.57 32.53 13.89
CA TRP A 430 -5.66 31.56 13.82
C TRP A 430 -6.17 31.34 12.39
N GLY A 431 -6.13 32.36 11.55
CA GLY A 431 -6.49 32.22 10.14
C GLY A 431 -5.53 31.32 9.39
N THR A 432 -4.22 31.49 9.61
CA THR A 432 -3.19 30.62 9.00
C THR A 432 -3.28 29.17 9.53
N PHE A 433 -3.53 29.01 10.84
CA PHE A 433 -3.75 27.70 11.42
C PHE A 433 -5.01 27.01 10.79
N ALA A 434 -6.12 27.72 10.66
CA ALA A 434 -7.32 27.19 10.02
C ALA A 434 -7.07 26.81 8.56
N LEU A 435 -6.37 27.67 7.79
CA LEU A 435 -6.01 27.40 6.39
C LEU A 435 -5.19 26.12 6.23
N VAL A 436 -4.13 25.97 7.04
CA VAL A 436 -3.25 24.78 7.00
C VAL A 436 -4.03 23.54 7.46
N THR A 437 -4.87 23.66 8.48
CA THR A 437 -5.74 22.57 8.93
C THR A 437 -6.67 22.10 7.80
N VAL A 438 -7.33 23.00 7.09
CA VAL A 438 -8.19 22.68 5.93
C VAL A 438 -7.38 22.07 4.79
N LEU A 439 -6.21 22.64 4.49
CA LEU A 439 -5.31 22.10 3.46
C LEU A 439 -4.95 20.63 3.74
N LEU A 440 -4.57 20.31 4.98
CA LEU A 440 -4.14 18.96 5.36
C LEU A 440 -5.30 18.00 5.65
N SER A 441 -6.53 18.50 5.68
CA SER A 441 -7.76 17.70 5.73
C SER A 441 -8.23 17.23 4.36
N TYR A 442 -7.36 17.25 3.36
CA TYR A 442 -7.70 16.89 1.97
C TYR A 442 -8.24 15.46 1.84
N PRO A 443 -9.19 15.23 0.92
CA PRO A 443 -9.73 13.90 0.64
C PRO A 443 -8.68 13.04 -0.08
N TYR A 444 -8.12 12.06 0.61
CA TYR A 444 -6.99 11.26 0.14
C TYR A 444 -7.39 10.23 -0.91
N CYS A 445 -7.02 10.46 -2.16
CA CYS A 445 -7.44 9.63 -3.29
C CYS A 445 -6.54 8.42 -3.58
N HIS A 446 -5.52 8.14 -2.76
CA HIS A 446 -4.52 7.08 -3.02
C HIS A 446 -5.15 5.70 -3.23
N ALA A 447 -6.10 5.31 -2.37
CA ALA A 447 -6.78 4.03 -2.48
C ALA A 447 -7.55 3.90 -3.81
N ILE A 448 -8.18 4.98 -4.28
CA ILE A 448 -8.90 5.03 -5.57
C ILE A 448 -7.90 4.81 -6.71
N LEU A 449 -6.76 5.50 -6.70
CA LEU A 449 -5.75 5.40 -7.77
C LEU A 449 -5.07 4.02 -7.80
N VAL A 450 -4.78 3.41 -6.65
CA VAL A 450 -4.25 2.04 -6.56
C VAL A 450 -5.26 1.04 -7.13
N ALA A 451 -6.52 1.13 -6.72
CA ALA A 451 -7.59 0.26 -7.21
C ALA A 451 -7.82 0.46 -8.74
N TRP A 452 -7.75 1.70 -9.20
CA TRP A 452 -7.87 2.03 -10.63
C TRP A 452 -6.72 1.47 -11.45
N THR A 453 -5.48 1.59 -10.97
CA THR A 453 -4.29 1.00 -11.61
C THR A 453 -4.39 -0.52 -11.66
N SER A 454 -4.81 -1.14 -10.57
CA SER A 454 -5.03 -2.59 -10.48
C SER A 454 -6.10 -3.07 -11.48
N LYS A 455 -7.22 -2.35 -11.57
CA LYS A 455 -8.32 -2.69 -12.51
C LYS A 455 -7.88 -2.55 -13.97
N ASN A 456 -7.15 -1.50 -14.31
CA ASN A 456 -6.73 -1.24 -15.69
C ASN A 456 -5.56 -2.14 -16.14
N SER A 457 -4.83 -2.78 -15.23
CA SER A 457 -3.82 -3.78 -15.59
C SER A 457 -4.41 -5.11 -16.11
N ASN A 458 -5.67 -5.41 -15.74
CA ASN A 458 -6.49 -6.55 -16.20
C ASN A 458 -5.79 -7.93 -16.28
N ASN A 459 -4.73 -8.14 -15.50
CA ASN A 459 -4.04 -9.43 -15.40
C ASN A 459 -3.60 -9.65 -13.96
N VAL A 460 -3.91 -10.79 -13.38
CA VAL A 460 -3.57 -11.13 -12.00
C VAL A 460 -2.06 -11.02 -11.76
N GLY A 461 -1.24 -11.52 -12.70
CA GLY A 461 0.22 -11.48 -12.60
C GLY A 461 0.83 -10.07 -12.72
N THR A 462 0.14 -9.11 -13.35
CA THR A 462 0.62 -7.73 -13.52
C THR A 462 -0.01 -6.75 -12.52
N ARG A 463 -1.09 -7.10 -11.85
CA ARG A 463 -1.77 -6.22 -10.88
C ARG A 463 -0.86 -5.76 -9.75
N SER A 464 -0.16 -6.69 -9.11
CA SER A 464 0.78 -6.38 -8.02
C SER A 464 1.95 -5.54 -8.51
N VAL A 465 2.48 -5.85 -9.70
CA VAL A 465 3.58 -5.11 -10.32
C VAL A 465 3.16 -3.70 -10.70
N SER A 466 1.96 -3.53 -11.27
CA SER A 466 1.42 -2.20 -11.62
C SER A 466 1.17 -1.35 -10.38
N ALA A 467 0.64 -1.93 -9.31
CA ALA A 467 0.45 -1.25 -8.04
C ALA A 467 1.80 -0.81 -7.43
N ALA A 468 2.82 -1.67 -7.51
CA ALA A 468 4.17 -1.32 -7.05
C ALA A 468 4.78 -0.18 -7.87
N LEU A 469 4.68 -0.22 -9.22
CA LEU A 469 5.16 0.87 -10.08
C LEU A 469 4.44 2.19 -9.79
N TYR A 470 3.14 2.14 -9.53
CA TYR A 470 2.38 3.29 -9.09
C TYR A 470 2.90 3.84 -7.76
N ASN A 471 3.14 2.97 -6.75
CA ASN A 471 3.69 3.37 -5.46
C ASN A 471 5.11 3.95 -5.60
N MET A 472 5.96 3.36 -6.44
CA MET A 472 7.29 3.91 -6.75
C MET A 472 7.19 5.31 -7.37
N SER A 473 6.22 5.55 -8.25
CA SER A 473 5.95 6.86 -8.84
C SER A 473 5.51 7.88 -7.76
N VAL A 474 4.66 7.48 -6.82
CA VAL A 474 4.28 8.31 -5.66
C VAL A 474 5.50 8.67 -4.80
N GLN A 475 6.37 7.71 -4.52
CA GLN A 475 7.59 7.98 -3.74
C GLN A 475 8.58 8.90 -4.48
N LEU A 476 8.69 8.75 -5.80
CA LEU A 476 9.47 9.67 -6.63
C LEU A 476 8.88 11.09 -6.56
N GLY A 477 7.55 11.24 -6.59
CA GLY A 477 6.87 12.51 -6.36
C GLY A 477 7.19 13.13 -4.99
N ASN A 478 7.22 12.31 -3.94
CA ASN A 478 7.60 12.75 -2.59
C ASN A 478 9.07 13.20 -2.50
N ILE A 479 9.98 12.58 -3.27
CA ILE A 479 11.37 13.03 -3.39
C ILE A 479 11.43 14.42 -4.03
N ILE A 480 10.71 14.64 -5.13
CA ILE A 480 10.62 15.94 -5.79
C ILE A 480 10.05 16.99 -4.84
N ALA A 481 9.01 16.63 -4.08
CA ALA A 481 8.36 17.52 -3.12
C ALA A 481 9.31 18.03 -2.02
N ASN A 482 10.31 17.24 -1.62
CA ASN A 482 11.31 17.64 -0.62
C ASN A 482 12.13 18.86 -1.02
N PHE A 483 12.24 19.17 -2.33
CA PHE A 483 13.04 20.29 -2.83
C PHE A 483 12.21 21.54 -3.13
N ILE A 484 10.90 21.54 -2.85
CA ILE A 484 10.02 22.68 -3.15
C ILE A 484 10.17 23.77 -2.07
N TYR A 485 10.14 23.41 -0.78
CA TYR A 485 10.42 24.35 0.31
C TYR A 485 11.90 24.35 0.61
N ARG A 486 12.53 25.52 0.51
CA ARG A 486 13.97 25.70 0.65
C ARG A 486 14.28 26.75 1.71
N ASP A 487 15.50 26.68 2.25
CA ASP A 487 15.94 27.59 3.31
C ASP A 487 15.94 29.06 2.87
N ASP A 488 16.32 29.32 1.62
CA ASP A 488 16.36 30.65 1.00
C ASP A 488 14.98 31.27 0.69
N ASP A 489 13.87 30.55 0.93
CA ASP A 489 12.48 30.99 0.71
C ASP A 489 11.70 31.20 2.05
N LYS A 490 12.39 31.06 3.18
CA LYS A 490 11.82 31.32 4.51
C LYS A 490 11.49 32.81 4.71
N PRO A 491 10.52 33.13 5.59
CA PRO A 491 9.65 32.22 6.35
C PRO A 491 8.35 31.89 5.61
N TYR A 492 8.05 32.57 4.51
CA TYR A 492 6.76 32.50 3.83
C TYR A 492 6.68 31.41 2.76
N TYR A 493 7.81 30.86 2.30
CA TYR A 493 7.91 29.86 1.23
C TYR A 493 7.11 30.22 -0.04
N ARG A 494 7.08 31.51 -0.41
CA ARG A 494 6.27 32.01 -1.53
C ARG A 494 6.62 31.36 -2.87
N ARG A 495 7.92 31.23 -3.17
CA ARG A 495 8.37 30.53 -4.38
C ARG A 495 7.92 29.06 -4.36
N GLY A 496 8.04 28.40 -3.20
CA GLY A 496 7.56 27.05 -2.98
C GLY A 496 6.04 26.95 -3.20
N ASN A 497 5.25 27.82 -2.57
CA ASN A 497 3.78 27.84 -2.71
C ASN A 497 3.34 28.07 -4.15
N ARG A 498 4.03 28.93 -4.89
CA ARG A 498 3.77 29.16 -6.33
C ARG A 498 4.03 27.89 -7.14
N ASN A 499 5.09 27.16 -6.85
CA ASN A 499 5.37 25.87 -7.49
C ASN A 499 4.26 24.85 -7.16
N LEU A 500 3.81 24.78 -5.90
CA LEU A 500 2.71 23.91 -5.50
C LEU A 500 1.40 24.26 -6.24
N PHE A 501 1.11 25.56 -6.42
CA PHE A 501 -0.04 26.01 -7.20
C PHE A 501 0.02 25.53 -8.65
N ILE A 502 1.18 25.70 -9.32
CA ILE A 502 1.37 25.26 -10.71
C ILE A 502 1.22 23.74 -10.81
N ILE A 503 1.83 22.99 -9.91
CA ILE A 503 1.77 21.52 -9.87
C ILE A 503 0.31 21.05 -9.62
N ASN A 504 -0.42 21.76 -8.78
CA ASN A 504 -1.81 21.42 -8.50
C ASN A 504 -2.74 21.65 -9.70
N LEU A 505 -2.55 22.74 -10.42
CA LEU A 505 -3.22 22.99 -11.70
C LEU A 505 -2.88 21.90 -12.74
N LEU A 506 -1.59 21.55 -12.82
CA LEU A 506 -1.14 20.47 -13.71
C LEU A 506 -1.83 19.14 -13.35
N ALA A 507 -1.98 18.82 -12.06
CA ALA A 507 -2.69 17.62 -11.61
C ALA A 507 -4.14 17.59 -12.10
N ILE A 508 -4.87 18.70 -12.00
CA ILE A 508 -6.27 18.81 -12.49
C ILE A 508 -6.31 18.54 -14.00
N VAL A 509 -5.43 19.19 -14.77
CA VAL A 509 -5.36 19.01 -16.23
C VAL A 509 -5.04 17.55 -16.56
N LEU A 510 -4.10 16.92 -15.85
CA LEU A 510 -3.73 15.51 -16.08
C LEU A 510 -4.87 14.55 -15.76
N PHE A 511 -5.69 14.79 -14.73
CA PHE A 511 -6.89 14.00 -14.49
C PHE A 511 -7.86 14.08 -15.69
N LEU A 512 -8.13 15.26 -16.19
CA LEU A 512 -9.01 15.46 -17.35
C LEU A 512 -8.46 14.80 -18.61
N LEU A 513 -7.16 14.94 -18.86
CA LEU A 513 -6.49 14.28 -19.98
C LEU A 513 -6.50 12.76 -19.86
N THR A 514 -6.28 12.22 -18.65
CA THR A 514 -6.35 10.78 -18.39
C THR A 514 -7.75 10.24 -18.65
N LYS A 515 -8.81 10.94 -18.22
CA LYS A 515 -10.19 10.58 -18.53
C LYS A 515 -10.44 10.59 -20.03
N ALA A 516 -10.05 11.65 -20.71
CA ALA A 516 -10.19 11.79 -22.16
C ALA A 516 -9.44 10.68 -22.91
N TYR A 517 -8.21 10.34 -22.46
CA TYR A 517 -7.40 9.26 -23.01
C TYR A 517 -8.10 7.90 -22.91
N TYR A 518 -8.61 7.52 -21.72
CA TYR A 518 -9.29 6.22 -21.57
C TYR A 518 -10.62 6.16 -22.28
N ILE A 519 -11.39 7.24 -22.37
CA ILE A 519 -12.60 7.31 -23.19
C ILE A 519 -12.25 7.11 -24.68
N TRP A 520 -11.21 7.81 -25.16
CA TRP A 520 -10.74 7.67 -26.54
C TRP A 520 -10.26 6.23 -26.83
N ARG A 521 -9.48 5.65 -25.89
CA ARG A 521 -8.95 4.30 -26.02
C ARG A 521 -10.06 3.24 -26.02
N ASN A 522 -11.07 3.40 -25.18
CA ASN A 522 -12.25 2.54 -25.15
C ASN A 522 -13.03 2.62 -26.47
N LYS A 523 -13.29 3.83 -26.97
CA LYS A 523 -13.95 4.02 -28.28
C LYS A 523 -13.16 3.39 -29.43
N GLN A 524 -11.83 3.47 -29.41
CA GLN A 524 -10.97 2.85 -30.41
C GLN A 524 -11.12 1.31 -30.39
N LYS A 525 -11.04 0.71 -29.19
CA LYS A 525 -11.23 -0.74 -29.03
C LYS A 525 -12.64 -1.18 -29.40
N GLU A 526 -13.64 -0.39 -29.04
CA GLU A 526 -15.04 -0.67 -29.34
C GLU A 526 -15.33 -0.65 -30.86
N ARG A 527 -14.75 0.29 -31.58
CA ARG A 527 -14.86 0.31 -33.06
C ARG A 527 -14.31 -0.97 -33.69
N VAL A 528 -13.12 -1.42 -33.25
CA VAL A 528 -12.52 -2.65 -33.77
C VAL A 528 -13.33 -3.87 -33.34
N TRP A 529 -13.77 -3.93 -32.09
CA TRP A 529 -14.55 -5.04 -31.54
C TRP A 529 -15.92 -5.19 -32.22
N ASN A 530 -16.64 -4.09 -32.42
CA ASN A 530 -17.97 -4.07 -33.04
C ASN A 530 -17.91 -4.29 -34.57
N ALA A 531 -16.75 -4.17 -35.21
CA ALA A 531 -16.54 -4.50 -36.60
C ALA A 531 -16.38 -6.02 -36.84
N LEU A 532 -16.10 -6.80 -35.78
CA LEU A 532 -15.99 -8.26 -35.83
C LEU A 532 -17.37 -8.91 -35.77
N SER A 533 -17.59 -9.95 -36.54
CA SER A 533 -18.77 -10.83 -36.42
C SER A 533 -18.78 -11.52 -35.04
N LYS A 534 -19.92 -12.02 -34.61
CA LYS A 534 -20.00 -12.78 -33.35
C LYS A 534 -19.08 -14.00 -33.34
N GLU A 535 -18.96 -14.68 -34.44
CA GLU A 535 -18.07 -15.83 -34.60
C GLU A 535 -16.59 -15.44 -34.45
N GLU A 536 -16.19 -14.32 -35.06
CA GLU A 536 -14.83 -13.78 -34.91
C GLU A 536 -14.55 -13.28 -33.49
N GLN A 537 -15.53 -12.70 -32.81
CA GLN A 537 -15.43 -12.32 -31.42
C GLN A 537 -15.22 -13.53 -30.50
N ASP A 538 -16.01 -14.60 -30.70
CA ASP A 538 -15.89 -15.84 -29.94
C ASP A 538 -14.55 -16.54 -30.24
N HIS A 539 -14.14 -16.57 -31.51
CA HIS A 539 -12.83 -17.08 -31.90
C HIS A 539 -11.69 -16.28 -31.28
N TYR A 540 -11.80 -14.95 -31.25
CA TYR A 540 -10.82 -14.09 -30.59
C TYR A 540 -10.73 -14.36 -29.09
N ILE A 541 -11.87 -14.48 -28.38
CA ILE A 541 -11.89 -14.77 -26.94
C ILE A 541 -11.20 -16.09 -26.62
N LYS A 542 -11.46 -17.14 -27.44
CA LYS A 542 -10.88 -18.48 -27.23
C LYS A 542 -9.40 -18.59 -27.59
N ASN A 543 -8.93 -17.89 -28.60
CA ASN A 543 -7.61 -18.12 -29.21
C ASN A 543 -6.59 -16.99 -28.94
N THR A 544 -7.03 -15.85 -28.37
CA THR A 544 -6.12 -14.72 -28.17
C THR A 544 -5.05 -15.05 -27.12
N ARG A 545 -3.79 -14.83 -27.47
CA ARG A 545 -2.64 -14.86 -26.54
C ARG A 545 -2.38 -13.51 -25.89
N LEU A 546 -3.14 -12.47 -26.27
CA LEU A 546 -3.00 -11.15 -25.68
C LEU A 546 -3.58 -11.16 -24.27
N GLN A 547 -2.86 -10.56 -23.34
CA GLN A 547 -3.25 -10.48 -21.93
C GLN A 547 -3.36 -9.03 -21.48
N GLY A 548 -4.11 -8.81 -20.40
CA GLY A 548 -4.20 -7.53 -19.72
C GLY A 548 -4.91 -6.46 -20.55
N SER A 549 -4.41 -5.24 -20.46
CA SER A 549 -4.92 -4.05 -21.12
C SER A 549 -4.93 -4.14 -22.66
N ARG A 550 -4.12 -5.04 -23.26
CA ARG A 550 -3.99 -5.20 -24.72
C ARG A 550 -5.16 -5.94 -25.38
N ARG A 551 -5.97 -6.66 -24.63
CA ARG A 551 -7.12 -7.40 -25.18
C ARG A 551 -8.14 -6.43 -25.80
N LEU A 552 -8.75 -6.80 -26.93
CA LEU A 552 -9.76 -5.97 -27.62
C LEU A 552 -11.09 -5.91 -26.87
N ASP A 553 -11.45 -6.96 -26.15
CA ASP A 553 -12.67 -7.05 -25.33
C ASP A 553 -12.55 -6.29 -24.00
N PHE A 554 -11.35 -5.88 -23.58
CA PHE A 554 -11.12 -5.12 -22.36
C PHE A 554 -11.51 -3.65 -22.51
N ARG A 555 -12.15 -3.09 -21.47
CA ARG A 555 -12.48 -1.67 -21.35
C ARG A 555 -11.81 -1.08 -20.11
N PHE A 556 -11.13 0.02 -20.32
CA PHE A 556 -10.51 0.77 -19.23
C PHE A 556 -11.55 1.42 -18.33
N ALA A 557 -11.41 1.29 -17.03
CA ALA A 557 -12.13 2.13 -16.06
C ALA A 557 -11.63 3.59 -16.17
N HIS A 558 -12.53 4.55 -15.98
CA HIS A 558 -12.18 5.97 -16.02
C HIS A 558 -13.04 6.80 -15.07
#